data_1c96a8ff6165e0b311100abfa835bf65
#
_entry.id   1c96a8ff6165e0b311100abfa835bf65
#
_cell.length_a   1.000
_cell.length_b   1.000
_cell.length_c   1.000
_cell.angle_alpha   90.00
_cell.angle_beta   90.00
_cell.angle_gamma   90.00
#
_symmetry.space_group_name_H-M   'P 1'
#
loop_
_entity.id
_entity.type
_entity.pdbx_description
1 polymer ?
#
loop_
_entity_poly.entity_id
_entity_poly.type
_entity_poly.pdbx_seq_one_letter_code
_entity_poly.pdbx_strand_id
1 'polypeptide(L)'
;ALPGSAYLYQGEELGLQEVAEIPVDQRQDPTFFRRGDEEVGRDGCRVPLPWEPIGPSYGFGPAGPHLPQPLWFSHYAVSTQRNDPTSTLTMYRDALRLRKELIGNDDLIWTSHGENDVLAFRRGEWLIVSNFGDDPSPLPGGTVELASGIVTDELPGETTVWVRR
;
A
#
# COMPACT_ATOMS: atom_id res chain seq x y z
N ALA A 1 -8.52 0.91 -8.16
CA ALA A 1 -9.40 1.68 -9.08
C ALA A 1 -9.68 0.94 -10.40
N LEU A 2 -8.81 0.03 -10.83
CA LEU A 2 -9.01 -0.76 -12.05
C LEU A 2 -10.21 -1.71 -11.94
N PRO A 3 -10.90 -2.06 -13.03
CA PRO A 3 -11.94 -3.10 -13.04
C PRO A 3 -11.35 -4.47 -12.70
N GLY A 4 -12.22 -5.41 -12.31
CA GLY A 4 -11.84 -6.77 -11.94
C GLY A 4 -11.50 -6.93 -10.45
N SER A 5 -10.73 -7.94 -10.10
CA SER A 5 -10.37 -8.26 -8.71
C SER A 5 -9.18 -7.43 -8.23
N ALA A 6 -9.23 -7.01 -6.97
CA ALA A 6 -8.07 -6.44 -6.27
C ALA A 6 -7.50 -7.48 -5.31
N TYR A 7 -6.22 -7.72 -5.40
CA TYR A 7 -5.47 -8.61 -4.51
C TYR A 7 -4.58 -7.78 -3.62
N LEU A 8 -4.65 -8.01 -2.33
CA LEU A 8 -3.80 -7.36 -1.33
C LEU A 8 -2.98 -8.45 -0.64
N TYR A 9 -1.69 -8.21 -0.49
CA TYR A 9 -0.85 -9.06 0.33
C TYR A 9 -0.82 -8.52 1.76
N GLN A 10 -0.69 -9.41 2.73
CA GLN A 10 -0.64 -9.03 4.14
C GLN A 10 0.49 -8.03 4.41
N GLY A 11 0.17 -6.92 5.07
CA GLY A 11 1.11 -5.85 5.40
C GLY A 11 1.14 -4.68 4.41
N GLU A 12 0.64 -4.84 3.17
CA GLU A 12 0.50 -3.73 2.23
C GLU A 12 -0.37 -2.61 2.81
N GLU A 13 -1.47 -2.99 3.48
CA GLU A 13 -2.39 -2.05 4.13
C GLU A 13 -1.75 -1.24 5.26
N LEU A 14 -0.63 -1.71 5.77
CA LEU A 14 0.16 -1.00 6.79
C LEU A 14 1.33 -0.20 6.19
N GLY A 15 1.60 -0.34 4.90
CA GLY A 15 2.83 0.15 4.27
C GLY A 15 4.08 -0.58 4.78
N LEU A 16 3.91 -1.82 5.25
CA LEU A 16 4.96 -2.60 5.88
C LEU A 16 5.97 -3.08 4.85
N GLN A 17 7.22 -2.74 5.07
CA GLN A 17 8.31 -3.17 4.21
C GLN A 17 8.71 -4.62 4.51
N GLU A 18 9.32 -5.27 3.54
CA GLU A 18 9.91 -6.60 3.72
C GLU A 18 11.06 -6.56 4.72
N VAL A 19 11.14 -7.58 5.57
CA VAL A 19 12.28 -7.77 6.47
C VAL A 19 13.40 -8.46 5.70
N ALA A 20 14.28 -7.66 5.10
CA ALA A 20 15.36 -8.18 4.27
C ALA A 20 16.45 -8.92 5.09
N GLU A 21 16.72 -8.42 6.28
CA GLU A 21 17.82 -8.91 7.14
C GLU A 21 17.34 -9.97 8.14
N ILE A 22 17.13 -11.19 7.68
CA ILE A 22 16.84 -12.33 8.55
C ILE A 22 18.11 -13.18 8.68
N PRO A 23 18.58 -13.47 9.92
CA PRO A 23 19.72 -14.37 10.13
C PRO A 23 19.50 -15.73 9.47
N VAL A 24 20.56 -16.31 8.92
CA VAL A 24 20.52 -17.58 8.16
C VAL A 24 19.91 -18.72 8.98
N ASP A 25 20.25 -18.79 10.26
CA ASP A 25 19.76 -19.80 11.21
C ASP A 25 18.28 -19.62 11.59
N GLN A 26 17.68 -18.48 11.28
CA GLN A 26 16.27 -18.19 11.53
C GLN A 26 15.40 -18.26 10.26
N ARG A 27 16.02 -18.44 9.09
CA ARG A 27 15.29 -18.59 7.83
C ARG A 27 14.57 -19.93 7.76
N GLN A 28 13.39 -19.94 7.14
CA GLN A 28 12.51 -21.10 7.04
C GLN A 28 12.15 -21.45 5.59
N ASP A 29 12.28 -20.50 4.65
CA ASP A 29 11.92 -20.73 3.25
C ASP A 29 12.88 -21.73 2.59
N PRO A 30 12.36 -22.87 2.06
CA PRO A 30 13.17 -23.84 1.35
C PRO A 30 13.91 -23.30 0.13
N THR A 31 13.44 -22.20 -0.45
CA THR A 31 14.09 -21.57 -1.61
C THR A 31 15.47 -21.05 -1.24
N PHE A 32 15.60 -20.40 -0.08
CA PHE A 32 16.89 -19.96 0.43
C PHE A 32 17.90 -21.12 0.56
N PHE A 33 17.45 -22.24 1.12
CA PHE A 33 18.34 -23.42 1.32
C PHE A 33 18.68 -24.16 0.02
N ARG A 34 17.89 -23.98 -1.05
CA ARG A 34 18.18 -24.61 -2.35
C ARG A 34 19.09 -23.76 -3.22
N ARG A 35 18.96 -22.44 -3.16
CA ARG A 35 19.63 -21.49 -4.07
C ARG A 35 20.64 -20.59 -3.40
N GLY A 36 20.73 -20.60 -2.07
CA GLY A 36 21.68 -19.81 -1.30
C GLY A 36 21.51 -18.31 -1.52
N ASP A 37 22.62 -17.61 -1.72
CA ASP A 37 22.66 -16.15 -1.84
C ASP A 37 22.02 -15.60 -3.13
N GLU A 38 21.69 -16.47 -4.08
CA GLU A 38 21.06 -16.05 -5.34
C GLU A 38 19.56 -15.71 -5.17
N GLU A 39 18.89 -16.31 -4.19
CA GLU A 39 17.47 -16.09 -3.94
C GLU A 39 17.14 -16.22 -2.45
N VAL A 40 16.86 -15.10 -1.81
CA VAL A 40 16.62 -15.05 -0.34
C VAL A 40 15.29 -15.67 0.11
N GLY A 41 14.40 -16.06 -0.81
CA GLY A 41 13.12 -16.63 -0.49
C GLY A 41 12.10 -15.57 -0.01
N ARG A 42 11.04 -16.02 0.68
CA ARG A 42 9.91 -15.18 1.07
C ARG A 42 9.74 -15.00 2.58
N ASP A 43 10.72 -15.36 3.38
CA ASP A 43 10.62 -15.23 4.84
C ASP A 43 10.34 -13.79 5.27
N GLY A 44 10.99 -12.82 4.61
CA GLY A 44 10.86 -11.40 4.94
C GLY A 44 9.44 -10.84 4.85
N CYS A 45 8.63 -11.35 3.91
CA CYS A 45 7.23 -10.96 3.77
C CYS A 45 6.24 -11.84 4.55
N ARG A 46 6.74 -12.83 5.31
CA ARG A 46 5.93 -13.74 6.15
C ARG A 46 6.12 -13.50 7.64
N VAL A 47 6.89 -12.50 8.02
CA VAL A 47 7.06 -12.10 9.41
C VAL A 47 5.70 -11.73 10.01
N PRO A 48 5.35 -12.18 11.24
CA PRO A 48 4.06 -11.87 11.85
C PRO A 48 3.78 -10.37 11.90
N LEU A 49 2.56 -9.97 11.49
CA LEU A 49 2.18 -8.56 11.42
C LEU A 49 2.11 -7.91 12.80
N PRO A 50 2.50 -6.63 12.94
CA PRO A 50 2.38 -5.89 14.19
C PRO A 50 0.94 -5.39 14.39
N TRP A 51 0.29 -5.86 15.44
CA TRP A 51 -1.02 -5.37 15.89
C TRP A 51 -0.91 -4.27 16.92
N GLU A 52 0.08 -4.39 17.81
CA GLU A 52 0.37 -3.44 18.88
C GLU A 52 1.82 -2.96 18.79
N PRO A 53 2.14 -1.72 19.23
CA PRO A 53 3.50 -1.19 19.12
C PRO A 53 4.48 -1.83 20.11
N ILE A 54 3.98 -2.57 21.10
CA ILE A 54 4.75 -3.24 22.14
C ILE A 54 4.15 -4.59 22.50
N GLY A 55 4.90 -5.41 23.22
CA GLY A 55 4.45 -6.70 23.73
C GLY A 55 4.95 -7.88 22.92
N PRO A 56 4.63 -9.12 23.36
CA PRO A 56 5.07 -10.31 22.68
C PRO A 56 4.59 -10.32 21.24
N SER A 57 5.50 -10.60 20.31
CA SER A 57 5.21 -10.65 18.87
C SER A 57 4.41 -9.44 18.35
N TYR A 58 4.60 -8.26 18.94
CA TYR A 58 3.82 -7.05 18.65
C TYR A 58 2.30 -7.29 18.64
N GLY A 59 1.81 -8.06 19.60
CA GLY A 59 0.39 -8.40 19.73
C GLY A 59 -0.16 -9.44 18.75
N PHE A 60 0.68 -10.04 17.91
CA PHE A 60 0.25 -11.11 17.00
C PHE A 60 -0.18 -12.37 17.77
N GLY A 61 0.48 -12.67 18.89
CA GLY A 61 0.17 -13.78 19.74
C GLY A 61 0.92 -13.72 21.08
N PRO A 62 0.60 -14.61 22.01
CA PRO A 62 1.19 -14.62 23.35
C PRO A 62 2.65 -15.12 23.39
N ALA A 63 3.09 -15.84 22.35
CA ALA A 63 4.44 -16.35 22.21
C ALA A 63 5.32 -15.40 21.38
N GLY A 64 6.63 -15.67 21.34
CA GLY A 64 7.53 -15.00 20.42
C GLY A 64 7.20 -15.30 18.95
N PRO A 65 7.64 -14.44 18.03
CA PRO A 65 7.40 -14.65 16.61
C PRO A 65 8.21 -15.83 16.06
N HIS A 66 7.68 -16.52 15.06
CA HIS A 66 8.36 -17.61 14.37
C HIS A 66 9.45 -17.12 13.40
N LEU A 67 9.37 -15.87 12.98
CA LEU A 67 10.39 -15.13 12.24
C LEU A 67 10.69 -13.83 12.98
N PRO A 68 11.93 -13.31 12.95
CA PRO A 68 12.32 -12.15 13.75
C PRO A 68 11.59 -10.89 13.29
N GLN A 69 10.97 -10.20 14.24
CA GLN A 69 10.31 -8.92 14.04
C GLN A 69 11.28 -7.79 14.38
N PRO A 70 11.62 -6.89 13.44
CA PRO A 70 12.48 -5.75 13.71
C PRO A 70 11.78 -4.69 14.57
N LEU A 71 12.58 -3.87 15.27
CA LEU A 71 12.05 -2.83 16.17
C LEU A 71 11.17 -1.79 15.47
N TRP A 72 11.45 -1.51 14.20
CA TRP A 72 10.67 -0.55 13.41
C TRP A 72 9.22 -1.00 13.14
N PHE A 73 8.87 -2.30 13.34
CA PHE A 73 7.49 -2.79 13.26
C PHE A 73 6.54 -2.04 14.19
N SER A 74 7.01 -1.54 15.34
CA SER A 74 6.19 -0.76 16.25
C SER A 74 5.51 0.45 15.61
N HIS A 75 6.16 1.09 14.63
CA HIS A 75 5.64 2.25 13.93
C HIS A 75 4.53 1.90 12.93
N TYR A 76 4.51 0.65 12.46
CA TYR A 76 3.53 0.14 11.50
C TYR A 76 2.38 -0.62 12.16
N ALA A 77 2.33 -0.66 13.49
CA ALA A 77 1.30 -1.41 14.22
C ALA A 77 -0.12 -0.94 13.86
N VAL A 78 -1.03 -1.90 13.73
CA VAL A 78 -2.45 -1.64 13.41
C VAL A 78 -3.07 -0.64 14.38
N SER A 79 -2.82 -0.79 15.70
CA SER A 79 -3.37 0.12 16.71
C SER A 79 -2.84 1.54 16.58
N THR A 80 -1.61 1.73 16.12
CA THR A 80 -1.02 3.04 15.85
C THR A 80 -1.70 3.72 14.66
N GLN A 81 -1.96 2.96 13.60
CA GLN A 81 -2.51 3.49 12.34
C GLN A 81 -4.04 3.64 12.33
N ARG A 82 -4.76 2.84 13.13
CA ARG A 82 -6.22 2.71 13.08
C ARG A 82 -7.00 4.01 13.17
N ASN A 83 -6.51 4.96 13.96
CA ASN A 83 -7.16 6.25 14.21
C ASN A 83 -6.39 7.43 13.61
N ASP A 84 -5.35 7.17 12.85
CA ASP A 84 -4.60 8.20 12.13
C ASP A 84 -5.19 8.36 10.72
N PRO A 85 -5.80 9.53 10.42
CA PRO A 85 -6.40 9.78 9.11
C PRO A 85 -5.38 9.84 7.97
N THR A 86 -4.09 10.02 8.29
CA THR A 86 -3.00 10.10 7.31
C THR A 86 -2.27 8.77 7.10
N SER A 87 -2.67 7.73 7.84
CA SER A 87 -2.01 6.43 7.78
C SER A 87 -2.33 5.66 6.50
N THR A 88 -1.41 4.80 6.11
CA THR A 88 -1.61 3.86 4.99
C THR A 88 -2.83 2.97 5.21
N LEU A 89 -3.06 2.51 6.44
CA LEU A 89 -4.24 1.70 6.78
C LEU A 89 -5.55 2.45 6.51
N THR A 90 -5.62 3.72 6.88
CA THR A 90 -6.81 4.55 6.63
C THR A 90 -7.00 4.76 5.13
N MET A 91 -5.95 5.08 4.39
CA MET A 91 -5.99 5.22 2.93
C MET A 91 -6.50 3.93 2.25
N TYR A 92 -6.00 2.75 2.63
CA TYR A 92 -6.48 1.47 2.09
C TYR A 92 -7.97 1.21 2.41
N ARG A 93 -8.41 1.51 3.63
CA ARG A 93 -9.82 1.37 4.03
C ARG A 93 -10.72 2.27 3.20
N ASP A 94 -10.31 3.52 2.98
CA ASP A 94 -11.06 4.46 2.16
C ASP A 94 -11.06 4.07 0.69
N ALA A 95 -9.92 3.66 0.15
CA ALA A 95 -9.83 3.14 -1.22
C ALA A 95 -10.77 1.94 -1.44
N LEU A 96 -10.78 0.98 -0.53
CA LEU A 96 -11.66 -0.19 -0.62
C LEU A 96 -13.14 0.17 -0.43
N ARG A 97 -13.45 1.17 0.38
CA ARG A 97 -14.81 1.70 0.51
C ARG A 97 -15.28 2.35 -0.78
N LEU A 98 -14.50 3.28 -1.34
CA LEU A 98 -14.80 3.98 -2.59
C LEU A 98 -14.82 3.03 -3.78
N ARG A 99 -13.96 2.01 -3.79
CA ARG A 99 -13.97 0.98 -4.83
C ARG A 99 -15.35 0.33 -4.99
N LYS A 100 -16.15 0.19 -3.93
CA LYS A 100 -17.51 -0.36 -4.01
C LYS A 100 -18.44 0.51 -4.86
N GLU A 101 -18.19 1.82 -4.92
CA GLU A 101 -18.93 2.76 -5.79
C GLU A 101 -18.51 2.62 -7.26
N LEU A 102 -17.28 2.11 -7.51
CA LEU A 102 -16.79 1.81 -8.86
C LEU A 102 -17.28 0.47 -9.42
N ILE A 103 -17.77 -0.44 -8.55
CA ILE A 103 -18.29 -1.76 -8.97
C ILE A 103 -19.56 -1.55 -9.80
N GLY A 104 -19.64 -2.22 -10.94
CA GLY A 104 -20.76 -2.08 -11.88
C GLY A 104 -20.57 -1.01 -12.96
N ASN A 105 -19.50 -0.23 -12.87
CA ASN A 105 -19.06 0.68 -13.91
C ASN A 105 -17.76 0.14 -14.51
N ASP A 106 -17.89 -0.86 -15.38
CA ASP A 106 -16.74 -1.60 -15.90
C ASP A 106 -16.03 -0.90 -17.07
N ASP A 107 -16.65 0.14 -17.64
CA ASP A 107 -16.05 0.90 -18.72
C ASP A 107 -14.85 1.70 -18.20
N LEU A 108 -13.68 1.33 -18.66
CA LEU A 108 -12.45 2.04 -18.42
C LEU A 108 -12.06 2.81 -19.69
N ILE A 109 -11.97 4.12 -19.56
CA ILE A 109 -11.61 5.02 -20.66
C ILE A 109 -10.29 5.67 -20.32
N TRP A 110 -9.23 5.32 -21.03
CA TRP A 110 -7.95 6.00 -20.92
C TRP A 110 -8.08 7.45 -21.38
N THR A 111 -7.46 8.35 -20.65
CA THR A 111 -7.42 9.78 -20.97
C THR A 111 -6.05 10.34 -20.73
N SER A 112 -5.73 11.46 -21.36
CA SER A 112 -4.48 12.19 -21.09
C SER A 112 -4.69 13.19 -19.96
N HIS A 113 -3.68 13.34 -19.12
CA HIS A 113 -3.60 14.36 -18.10
C HIS A 113 -2.12 14.67 -17.81
N GLY A 114 -1.72 15.94 -17.89
CA GLY A 114 -0.33 16.30 -17.69
C GLY A 114 0.63 15.76 -18.76
N GLU A 115 1.84 15.43 -18.35
CA GLU A 115 2.94 14.97 -19.19
C GLU A 115 3.15 13.45 -19.15
N ASN A 116 4.27 12.97 -19.71
CA ASN A 116 4.52 11.57 -20.05
C ASN A 116 4.49 10.59 -18.88
N ASP A 117 4.78 11.02 -17.66
CA ASP A 117 4.81 10.15 -16.47
C ASP A 117 3.48 10.12 -15.71
N VAL A 118 2.42 10.73 -16.27
CA VAL A 118 1.10 10.79 -15.66
C VAL A 118 0.13 9.84 -16.38
N LEU A 119 -0.35 8.86 -15.64
CA LEU A 119 -1.39 7.95 -16.10
C LEU A 119 -2.76 8.44 -15.65
N ALA A 120 -3.72 8.51 -16.59
CA ALA A 120 -5.08 8.88 -16.25
C ALA A 120 -6.11 7.99 -16.94
N PHE A 121 -7.19 7.68 -16.22
CA PHE A 121 -8.36 6.99 -16.78
C PHE A 121 -9.63 7.37 -16.05
N ARG A 122 -10.76 7.17 -16.73
CA ARG A 122 -12.11 7.42 -16.20
C ARG A 122 -12.88 6.12 -16.04
N ARG A 123 -13.72 6.11 -15.00
CA ARG A 123 -14.76 5.11 -14.78
C ARG A 123 -16.02 5.82 -14.29
N GLY A 124 -17.01 5.98 -15.18
CA GLY A 124 -18.19 6.80 -14.89
C GLY A 124 -17.81 8.24 -14.53
N GLU A 125 -18.26 8.70 -13.36
CA GLU A 125 -17.96 10.02 -12.81
C GLU A 125 -16.57 10.13 -12.16
N TRP A 126 -15.82 9.03 -12.08
CA TRP A 126 -14.52 9.01 -11.45
C TRP A 126 -13.41 9.25 -12.48
N LEU A 127 -12.48 10.12 -12.13
CA LEU A 127 -11.21 10.30 -12.81
C LEU A 127 -10.10 9.87 -11.84
N ILE A 128 -9.31 8.92 -12.25
CA ILE A 128 -8.14 8.45 -11.51
C ILE A 128 -6.91 8.97 -12.23
N VAL A 129 -6.02 9.63 -11.49
CA VAL A 129 -4.77 10.17 -12.01
C VAL A 129 -3.62 9.74 -11.10
N SER A 130 -2.60 9.14 -11.70
CA SER A 130 -1.38 8.71 -11.02
C SER A 130 -0.18 9.41 -11.66
N ASN A 131 0.55 10.16 -10.88
CA ASN A 131 1.83 10.75 -11.29
C ASN A 131 2.94 9.81 -10.84
N PHE A 132 3.64 9.19 -11.79
CA PHE A 132 4.76 8.29 -11.55
C PHE A 132 6.13 9.02 -11.66
N GLY A 133 6.12 10.27 -12.05
CA GLY A 133 7.32 11.11 -12.12
C GLY A 133 7.70 11.68 -10.75
N ASP A 134 8.85 12.31 -10.68
CA ASP A 134 9.34 12.99 -9.48
C ASP A 134 8.77 14.43 -9.38
N ASP A 135 8.51 15.07 -10.52
CA ASP A 135 8.03 16.44 -10.58
C ASP A 135 6.51 16.54 -10.40
N PRO A 136 6.00 17.61 -9.77
CA PRO A 136 4.57 17.86 -9.67
C PRO A 136 3.88 18.01 -11.03
N SER A 137 2.64 17.58 -11.13
CA SER A 137 1.77 17.73 -12.30
C SER A 137 0.52 18.53 -11.93
N PRO A 138 -0.19 19.13 -12.89
CA PRO A 138 -1.45 19.83 -12.61
C PRO A 138 -2.47 18.92 -11.90
N LEU A 139 -3.11 19.43 -10.85
CA LEU A 139 -4.18 18.72 -10.19
C LEU A 139 -5.43 18.66 -11.10
N PRO A 140 -6.06 17.49 -11.29
CA PRO A 140 -7.27 17.40 -12.09
C PRO A 140 -8.45 18.13 -11.44
N GLY A 141 -9.27 18.80 -12.24
CA GLY A 141 -10.47 19.48 -11.76
C GLY A 141 -11.53 18.49 -11.26
N GLY A 142 -12.22 18.84 -10.18
CA GLY A 142 -13.23 18.04 -9.49
C GLY A 142 -12.97 17.97 -7.99
N THR A 143 -13.65 17.07 -7.29
CA THR A 143 -13.46 16.85 -5.85
C THR A 143 -12.51 15.67 -5.64
N VAL A 144 -11.38 15.90 -4.98
CA VAL A 144 -10.46 14.82 -4.57
C VAL A 144 -11.10 14.05 -3.43
N GLU A 145 -11.50 12.82 -3.68
CA GLU A 145 -12.12 11.92 -2.69
C GLU A 145 -11.13 11.00 -2.03
N LEU A 146 -9.99 10.73 -2.69
CA LEU A 146 -8.90 9.92 -2.18
C LEU A 146 -7.58 10.40 -2.76
N ALA A 147 -6.54 10.41 -1.94
CA ALA A 147 -5.17 10.62 -2.37
C ALA A 147 -4.22 9.65 -1.65
N SER A 148 -3.19 9.19 -2.34
CA SER A 148 -2.14 8.33 -1.73
C SER A 148 -1.08 9.12 -0.95
N GLY A 149 -1.08 10.46 -1.07
CA GLY A 149 -0.18 11.38 -0.40
C GLY A 149 -0.86 12.71 -0.10
N ILE A 150 -0.11 13.67 0.43
CA ILE A 150 -0.61 15.01 0.73
C ILE A 150 -0.72 15.78 -0.59
N VAL A 151 -1.92 16.23 -0.93
CA VAL A 151 -2.22 17.01 -2.15
C VAL A 151 -2.74 18.39 -1.75
N THR A 152 -2.22 19.42 -2.42
CA THR A 152 -2.65 20.81 -2.24
C THR A 152 -3.13 21.40 -3.57
N ASP A 153 -2.32 22.24 -4.22
CA ASP A 153 -2.67 22.89 -5.49
C ASP A 153 -2.21 22.08 -6.72
N GLU A 154 -1.28 21.15 -6.52
CA GLU A 154 -0.71 20.30 -7.57
C GLU A 154 -0.76 18.84 -7.15
N LEU A 155 -0.64 17.94 -8.11
CA LEU A 155 -0.47 16.50 -7.90
C LEU A 155 1.02 16.18 -7.75
N PRO A 156 1.51 15.89 -6.55
CA PRO A 156 2.92 15.58 -6.33
C PRO A 156 3.38 14.36 -7.13
N GLY A 157 4.69 14.23 -7.30
CA GLY A 157 5.28 12.99 -7.79
C GLY A 157 4.94 11.79 -6.91
N GLU A 158 4.99 10.60 -7.47
CA GLU A 158 4.67 9.32 -6.81
C GLU A 158 3.29 9.30 -6.10
N THR A 159 2.33 10.11 -6.60
CA THR A 159 1.02 10.28 -5.96
C THR A 159 -0.12 9.93 -6.92
N THR A 160 -1.14 9.26 -6.37
CA THR A 160 -2.39 8.95 -7.06
C THR A 160 -3.56 9.67 -6.39
N VAL A 161 -4.45 10.24 -7.20
CA VAL A 161 -5.72 10.82 -6.73
C VAL A 161 -6.91 10.16 -7.43
N TRP A 162 -8.01 10.01 -6.68
CA TRP A 162 -9.32 9.68 -7.21
C TRP A 162 -10.21 10.91 -7.09
N VAL A 163 -10.67 11.38 -8.23
CA VAL A 163 -11.44 12.63 -8.34
C VAL A 163 -12.83 12.34 -8.84
N ARG A 164 -13.83 12.88 -8.18
CA ARG A 164 -15.22 12.85 -8.63
C ARG A 164 -15.49 14.10 -9.49
N ARG A 165 -16.10 13.89 -10.65
CA ARG A 165 -16.48 14.96 -11.61
C ARG A 165 -17.99 15.10 -11.72
#